data_23b148d7f76009271e752e4bb84f1505
#
_entry.id   23b148d7f76009271e752e4bb84f1505
#
_cell.length_a   1.000
_cell.length_b   1.000
_cell.length_c   1.000
_cell.angle_alpha   90.00
_cell.angle_beta   90.00
_cell.angle_gamma   90.00
#
_symmetry.space_group_name_H-M   'P 1'
#
loop_
_entity.id
_entity.type
_entity.pdbx_description
1 polymer ?
#
loop_
_entity_poly.entity_id
_entity_poly.type
_entity_poly.pdbx_seq_one_letter_code
_entity_poly.pdbx_strand_id
1 'polypeptide(L)'
;MIIKKWSIYRASLDPVIGSEQGKSRPVLVISENAINDVLNIVNVIPITSRKEGRKIYPNEVEIPAHNYGLSNESIVLCQQIRTLDKTRLSHLYGTIDLKVKQSEIIEALCFQLGIDFEA
;
A
#
# COMPACT_ATOMS: atom_id res chain seq x y z
N MET A 1 -13.81 13.48 -1.24
CA MET A 1 -12.74 12.92 -0.39
C MET A 1 -11.39 13.33 -0.96
N ILE A 2 -10.54 13.93 -0.15
CA ILE A 2 -9.16 14.23 -0.52
C ILE A 2 -8.29 13.03 -0.22
N ILE A 3 -7.67 12.46 -1.25
CA ILE A 3 -6.85 11.27 -1.11
C ILE A 3 -5.39 11.68 -1.14
N LYS A 4 -4.64 11.32 -0.10
CA LYS A 4 -3.23 11.73 0.05
C LYS A 4 -2.28 10.55 -0.01
N LYS A 5 -1.13 10.78 -0.62
CA LYS A 5 0.00 9.83 -0.59
C LYS A 5 0.32 9.47 0.86
N TRP A 6 0.69 8.23 1.09
CA TRP A 6 1.03 7.64 2.39
C TRP A 6 -0.16 7.36 3.29
N SER A 7 -1.39 7.65 2.84
CA SER A 7 -2.59 7.28 3.59
C SER A 7 -3.03 5.87 3.24
N ILE A 8 -3.58 5.19 4.24
CA ILE A 8 -4.06 3.81 4.12
C ILE A 8 -5.58 3.84 4.14
N TYR A 9 -6.19 3.33 3.07
CA TYR A 9 -7.64 3.25 2.94
C TYR A 9 -8.09 1.80 2.80
N ARG A 10 -9.31 1.51 3.22
CA ARG A 10 -9.96 0.27 2.84
C ARG A 10 -10.38 0.39 1.38
N ALA A 11 -10.14 -0.65 0.60
CA ALA A 11 -10.51 -0.67 -0.81
C ALA A 11 -11.06 -2.02 -1.21
N SER A 12 -12.03 -2.00 -2.14
CA SER A 12 -12.50 -3.21 -2.80
C SER A 12 -11.56 -3.52 -3.96
N LEU A 13 -10.93 -4.68 -3.93
CA LEU A 13 -9.96 -5.11 -4.94
C LEU A 13 -10.53 -6.08 -5.96
N ASP A 14 -11.70 -6.66 -5.69
CA ASP A 14 -12.36 -7.58 -6.62
C ASP A 14 -12.99 -6.83 -7.81
N PRO A 15 -13.08 -7.47 -8.98
CA PRO A 15 -12.64 -8.84 -9.30
C PRO A 15 -11.13 -8.92 -9.54
N VAL A 16 -10.56 -10.09 -9.24
CA VAL A 16 -9.15 -10.37 -9.45
C VAL A 16 -8.97 -11.73 -10.11
N ILE A 17 -7.76 -11.99 -10.60
CA ILE A 17 -7.42 -13.25 -11.27
C ILE A 17 -6.20 -13.87 -10.57
N GLY A 18 -6.26 -15.17 -10.32
CA GLY A 18 -5.14 -15.94 -9.81
C GLY A 18 -4.58 -15.43 -8.50
N SER A 19 -3.29 -15.08 -8.51
CA SER A 19 -2.56 -14.69 -7.30
C SER A 19 -2.66 -13.21 -6.94
N GLU A 20 -3.51 -12.45 -7.64
CA GLU A 20 -3.76 -11.06 -7.28
C GLU A 20 -4.47 -10.97 -5.95
N GLN A 21 -4.14 -9.95 -5.16
CA GLN A 21 -4.84 -9.68 -3.90
C GLN A 21 -6.27 -9.23 -4.20
N GLY A 22 -7.22 -9.90 -3.59
CA GLY A 22 -8.64 -9.62 -3.78
C GLY A 22 -9.35 -9.20 -2.51
N LYS A 23 -10.70 -9.19 -2.58
CA LYS A 23 -11.61 -8.80 -1.49
C LYS A 23 -11.42 -7.33 -1.10
N SER A 24 -11.98 -6.94 0.05
CA SER A 24 -11.74 -5.62 0.63
C SER A 24 -10.57 -5.69 1.58
N ARG A 25 -9.58 -4.81 1.37
CA ARG A 25 -8.33 -4.81 2.14
C ARG A 25 -7.83 -3.41 2.35
N PRO A 26 -6.95 -3.20 3.35
CA PRO A 26 -6.20 -1.95 3.42
C PRO A 26 -5.27 -1.82 2.22
N VAL A 27 -5.19 -0.62 1.67
CA VAL A 27 -4.26 -0.28 0.59
C VAL A 27 -3.54 1.02 0.93
N LEU A 28 -2.26 1.09 0.59
CA LEU A 28 -1.46 2.29 0.77
C LEU A 28 -1.47 3.10 -0.53
N VAL A 29 -1.87 4.36 -0.46
CA VAL A 29 -1.78 5.27 -1.61
C VAL A 29 -0.33 5.69 -1.78
N ILE A 30 0.23 5.43 -2.96
CA ILE A 30 1.65 5.70 -3.26
C ILE A 30 1.84 6.75 -4.36
N SER A 31 0.77 7.10 -5.09
CA SER A 31 0.84 8.15 -6.11
C SER A 31 0.90 9.54 -5.50
N GLU A 32 1.56 10.47 -6.21
CA GLU A 32 1.77 11.83 -5.75
C GLU A 32 0.47 12.62 -5.57
N ASN A 33 0.44 13.51 -4.60
CA ASN A 33 -0.74 14.33 -4.31
C ASN A 33 -1.19 15.16 -5.51
N ALA A 34 -0.25 15.72 -6.27
CA ALA A 34 -0.58 16.51 -7.45
C ALA A 34 -1.36 15.68 -8.49
N ILE A 35 -1.02 14.41 -8.64
CA ILE A 35 -1.72 13.50 -9.55
C ILE A 35 -3.05 13.06 -8.93
N ASN A 36 -3.05 12.74 -7.64
CA ASN A 36 -4.25 12.31 -6.93
C ASN A 36 -5.36 13.36 -6.97
N ASP A 37 -4.99 14.64 -6.97
CA ASP A 37 -5.97 15.74 -6.99
C ASP A 37 -6.61 15.93 -8.37
N VAL A 38 -5.94 15.49 -9.43
CA VAL A 38 -6.36 15.75 -10.82
C VAL A 38 -7.05 14.54 -11.46
N LEU A 39 -6.56 13.33 -11.21
CA LEU A 39 -7.06 12.12 -11.84
C LEU A 39 -8.14 11.44 -11.00
N ASN A 40 -8.97 10.64 -11.64
CA ASN A 40 -10.00 9.83 -10.96
C ASN A 40 -9.43 8.49 -10.46
N ILE A 41 -8.15 8.24 -10.68
CA ILE A 41 -7.45 7.01 -10.30
C ILE A 41 -6.29 7.32 -9.38
N VAL A 42 -5.87 6.31 -8.63
CA VAL A 42 -4.70 6.38 -7.74
C VAL A 42 -3.88 5.10 -7.88
N ASN A 43 -2.60 5.18 -7.59
CA ASN A 43 -1.77 3.99 -7.47
C ASN A 43 -1.71 3.57 -6.02
N VAL A 44 -1.93 2.29 -5.77
CA VAL A 44 -1.98 1.75 -4.41
C VAL A 44 -1.14 0.48 -4.30
N ILE A 45 -0.71 0.19 -3.08
CA ILE A 45 -0.05 -1.05 -2.73
C ILE A 45 -0.91 -1.75 -1.69
N PRO A 46 -1.44 -2.96 -2.00
CA PRO A 46 -2.23 -3.73 -1.04
C PRO A 46 -1.43 -4.12 0.20
N ILE A 47 -2.13 -4.19 1.32
CA ILE A 47 -1.58 -4.57 2.61
C ILE A 47 -2.32 -5.81 3.08
N THR A 48 -1.59 -6.81 3.57
CA THR A 48 -2.18 -8.03 4.13
C THR A 48 -1.74 -8.22 5.58
N SER A 49 -2.57 -8.88 6.38
CA SER A 49 -2.17 -9.28 7.73
C SER A 49 -1.10 -10.36 7.64
N ARG A 50 -0.08 -10.26 8.48
CA ARG A 50 1.00 -11.23 8.50
C ARG A 50 0.56 -12.48 9.27
N LYS A 51 0.62 -13.64 8.62
CA LYS A 51 0.39 -14.93 9.27
C LYS A 51 1.66 -15.35 10.01
N GLU A 52 1.47 -16.11 11.09
CA GLU A 52 2.59 -16.63 11.87
C GLU A 52 3.58 -17.38 10.98
N GLY A 53 4.86 -17.10 11.14
CA GLY A 53 5.93 -17.74 10.38
C GLY A 53 6.10 -17.24 8.95
N ARG A 54 5.28 -16.29 8.51
CA ARG A 54 5.35 -15.74 7.15
C ARG A 54 6.64 -14.94 6.98
N LYS A 55 7.48 -15.36 6.04
CA LYS A 55 8.74 -14.68 5.70
C LYS A 55 8.46 -13.38 4.95
N ILE A 56 9.28 -12.37 5.19
CA ILE A 56 9.22 -11.08 4.49
C ILE A 56 10.33 -11.03 3.46
N TYR A 57 9.97 -10.72 2.22
CA TYR A 57 10.90 -10.66 1.09
C TYR A 57 11.34 -9.22 0.81
N PRO A 58 12.44 -9.01 0.03
CA PRO A 58 12.97 -7.66 -0.22
C PRO A 58 12.00 -6.68 -0.89
N ASN A 59 10.97 -7.19 -1.58
CA ASN A 59 9.92 -6.37 -2.20
C ASN A 59 8.72 -6.15 -1.29
N GLU A 60 8.87 -6.46 -0.01
CA GLU A 60 7.81 -6.35 0.99
C GLU A 60 8.31 -5.59 2.21
N VAL A 61 7.39 -4.94 2.92
CA VAL A 61 7.73 -4.18 4.12
C VAL A 61 6.74 -4.51 5.23
N GLU A 62 7.28 -4.82 6.41
CA GLU A 62 6.50 -5.10 7.60
C GLU A 62 6.01 -3.80 8.24
N ILE A 63 4.77 -3.84 8.73
CA ILE A 63 4.20 -2.80 9.60
C ILE A 63 3.82 -3.48 10.91
N PRO A 64 4.41 -3.08 12.05
CA PRO A 64 4.05 -3.65 13.35
C PRO A 64 2.58 -3.40 13.69
N ALA A 65 1.99 -4.29 14.49
CA ALA A 65 0.62 -4.15 14.95
C ALA A 65 0.39 -2.80 15.64
N HIS A 66 -0.83 -2.29 15.52
CA HIS A 66 -1.27 -1.03 16.14
C HIS A 66 -0.56 0.22 15.62
N ASN A 67 -0.02 0.17 14.40
CA ASN A 67 0.57 1.34 13.74
C ASN A 67 -0.31 1.75 12.56
N TYR A 68 -0.41 3.05 12.35
CA TYR A 68 -1.10 3.67 11.21
C TYR A 68 -2.54 3.22 11.03
N GLY A 69 -3.21 2.89 12.16
CA GLY A 69 -4.59 2.44 12.16
C GLY A 69 -4.81 0.97 11.85
N LEU A 70 -3.74 0.20 11.67
CA LEU A 70 -3.82 -1.25 11.42
C LEU A 70 -3.71 -2.00 12.74
N SER A 71 -4.70 -2.85 13.04
CA SER A 71 -4.74 -3.60 14.31
C SER A 71 -3.72 -4.73 14.36
N ASN A 72 -3.48 -5.36 13.22
CA ASN A 72 -2.63 -6.56 13.13
C ASN A 72 -1.28 -6.21 12.53
N GLU A 73 -0.26 -7.01 12.87
CA GLU A 73 1.00 -6.97 12.13
C GLU A 73 0.70 -7.22 10.66
N SER A 74 1.24 -6.40 9.79
CA SER A 74 0.86 -6.35 8.38
C SER A 74 2.08 -6.30 7.47
N ILE A 75 1.86 -6.61 6.20
CA ILE A 75 2.90 -6.57 5.16
C ILE A 75 2.41 -5.73 4.00
N VAL A 76 3.21 -4.76 3.59
CA VAL A 76 2.99 -3.98 2.38
C VAL A 76 3.53 -4.79 1.21
N LEU A 77 2.67 -5.15 0.27
CA LEU A 77 2.98 -6.06 -0.83
C LEU A 77 3.31 -5.27 -2.10
N CYS A 78 4.56 -4.81 -2.24
CA CYS A 78 4.93 -3.98 -3.39
C CYS A 78 4.75 -4.70 -4.74
N GLN A 79 4.83 -6.05 -4.75
CA GLN A 79 4.57 -6.84 -5.96
C GLN A 79 3.11 -6.79 -6.41
N GLN A 80 2.22 -6.31 -5.56
CA GLN A 80 0.79 -6.19 -5.88
C GLN A 80 0.37 -4.76 -6.22
N ILE A 81 1.33 -3.88 -6.48
CA ILE A 81 1.02 -2.49 -6.85
C ILE A 81 0.04 -2.46 -8.02
N ARG A 82 -0.98 -1.61 -7.91
CA ARG A 82 -2.00 -1.50 -8.94
C ARG A 82 -2.65 -0.13 -8.95
N THR A 83 -3.40 0.13 -10.02
CA THR A 83 -4.18 1.35 -10.18
C THR A 83 -5.63 1.05 -9.82
N LEU A 84 -6.24 1.92 -9.01
CA LEU A 84 -7.65 1.82 -8.65
C LEU A 84 -8.38 3.11 -8.99
N ASP A 85 -9.65 2.99 -9.37
CA ASP A 85 -10.55 4.13 -9.38
C ASP A 85 -10.77 4.59 -7.93
N LYS A 86 -10.81 5.90 -7.70
CA LYS A 86 -10.98 6.47 -6.36
C LYS A 86 -12.26 6.00 -5.67
N THR A 87 -13.29 5.66 -6.43
CA THR A 87 -14.56 5.18 -5.86
C THR A 87 -14.45 3.84 -5.14
N ARG A 88 -13.35 3.11 -5.36
CA ARG A 88 -13.10 1.85 -4.64
C ARG A 88 -12.61 2.07 -3.21
N LEU A 89 -12.18 3.29 -2.87
CA LEU A 89 -11.66 3.62 -1.54
C LEU A 89 -12.81 4.03 -0.63
N SER A 90 -12.78 3.57 0.63
CA SER A 90 -13.84 3.87 1.59
C SER A 90 -13.27 4.44 2.89
N HIS A 91 -12.90 3.59 3.83
CA HIS A 91 -12.48 3.99 5.17
C HIS A 91 -11.00 4.36 5.22
N LEU A 92 -10.68 5.50 5.85
CA LEU A 92 -9.29 5.89 6.12
C LEU A 92 -8.83 5.26 7.43
N TYR A 93 -7.79 4.43 7.37
CA TYR A 93 -7.19 3.82 8.57
C TYR A 93 -6.21 4.76 9.26
N GLY A 94 -5.33 5.39 8.50
CA GLY A 94 -4.28 6.25 9.02
C GLY A 94 -3.30 6.64 7.93
N THR A 95 -2.20 7.25 8.35
CA THR A 95 -1.17 7.75 7.44
C THR A 95 0.21 7.28 7.91
N ILE A 96 1.02 6.78 6.98
CA ILE A 96 2.40 6.43 7.28
C ILE A 96 3.21 7.73 7.24
N ASP A 97 3.43 8.32 8.39
CA ASP A 97 4.12 9.60 8.53
C ASP A 97 5.59 9.49 8.95
N LEU A 98 6.04 8.29 9.31
CA LEU A 98 7.42 8.04 9.71
C LEU A 98 8.33 7.95 8.48
N LYS A 99 9.28 8.86 8.34
CA LYS A 99 10.17 8.95 7.18
C LYS A 99 10.95 7.66 6.91
N VAL A 100 11.44 7.02 7.96
CA VAL A 100 12.18 5.77 7.85
C VAL A 100 11.29 4.69 7.19
N LYS A 101 10.03 4.59 7.61
CA LYS A 101 9.10 3.61 7.04
C LYS A 101 8.76 3.95 5.59
N GLN A 102 8.58 5.22 5.27
CA GLN A 102 8.37 5.66 3.89
C GLN A 102 9.56 5.26 3.00
N SER A 103 10.78 5.47 3.49
CA SER A 103 12.00 5.09 2.75
C SER A 103 12.09 3.59 2.53
N GLU A 104 11.75 2.77 3.53
CA GLU A 104 11.72 1.31 3.39
C GLU A 104 10.75 0.88 2.29
N ILE A 105 9.58 1.49 2.23
CA ILE A 105 8.56 1.17 1.23
C ILE A 105 9.00 1.58 -0.17
N ILE A 106 9.57 2.78 -0.32
CA ILE A 106 10.09 3.24 -1.62
C ILE A 106 11.21 2.31 -2.10
N GLU A 107 12.11 1.93 -1.22
CA GLU A 107 13.21 1.02 -1.55
C GLU A 107 12.69 -0.34 -2.02
N ALA A 108 11.72 -0.91 -1.31
CA ALA A 108 11.11 -2.18 -1.68
C ALA A 108 10.38 -2.09 -3.02
N LEU A 109 9.68 -0.98 -3.26
CA LEU A 109 8.98 -0.74 -4.52
C LEU A 109 9.95 -0.60 -5.68
N CYS A 110 11.04 0.15 -5.50
CA CYS A 110 12.09 0.29 -6.51
C CYS A 110 12.73 -1.06 -6.81
N PHE A 111 12.97 -1.88 -5.79
CA PHE A 111 13.47 -3.24 -5.98
C PHE A 111 12.50 -4.05 -6.84
N GLN A 112 11.21 -4.01 -6.53
CA GLN A 112 10.17 -4.73 -7.28
C GLN A 112 10.15 -4.31 -8.75
N LEU A 113 10.31 -3.02 -9.04
CA LEU A 113 10.19 -2.47 -10.38
C LEU A 113 11.51 -2.40 -11.13
N GLY A 114 12.60 -2.80 -10.50
CA GLY A 114 13.93 -2.73 -11.11
C GLY A 114 14.42 -1.30 -11.34
N ILE A 115 14.03 -0.39 -10.46
CA ILE A 115 14.44 1.01 -10.52
C ILE A 115 15.57 1.24 -9.53
N ASP A 116 16.71 1.79 -10.02
CA ASP A 116 17.80 2.17 -9.14
C ASP A 116 17.34 3.36 -8.27
N PHE A 117 17.46 3.17 -6.97
CA PHE A 117 17.09 4.19 -6.00
C PHE A 117 18.32 4.64 -5.24
N GLU A 118 18.69 5.91 -5.42
CA GLU A 118 19.75 6.56 -4.66
C GLU A 118 19.12 7.57 -3.71
N ALA A 119 19.38 7.39 -2.44
CA ALA A 119 18.85 8.26 -1.41
C ALA A 119 19.56 9.63 -1.42
#